data_71330ad00a36938f74127f20477733f0
#
_entry.id   71330ad00a36938f74127f20477733f0
#
_cell.length_a   1.000
_cell.length_b   1.000
_cell.length_c   1.000
_cell.angle_alpha   90.00
_cell.angle_beta   90.00
_cell.angle_gamma   90.00
#
_symmetry.space_group_name_H-M   'P 1'
#
loop_
_entity.id
_entity.type
_entity.pdbx_description
1 polymer ?
#
loop_
_entity_poly.entity_id
_entity_poly.type
_entity_poly.pdbx_seq_one_letter_code
_entity_poly.pdbx_strand_id
1 'polypeptide(L)'
;MKSANGINLTMLCDFYELTMGNGYFVSGRKDEITYFDIFYRSVPDEGGFAIAAGLEQIIDYVEKLHFDEEDIAYLRSRGIFDEGFLAYLRDFRFTGDIWAVPEGTPIFPREPIVTVRAPAIQAQLLETYMLLEFNHQSLIATKANRVCRAAEGRAVLEFGSRRAQGIAGAVTGARAAYIGGCAGTACTVSDQLYGVPAAGTMAHSWVQMFPSEYEAFVAFCKAYPDNAVLLVDTYNT
;
A
#
# COMPACT_ATOMS: atom_id res chain seq x y z
N MET A 1 5.46 16.57 0.85
CA MET A 1 5.87 15.25 1.39
C MET A 1 6.34 14.33 0.26
N LYS A 2 7.53 13.75 0.34
CA LYS A 2 8.07 12.90 -0.75
C LYS A 2 8.20 11.45 -0.28
N SER A 3 7.81 10.49 -1.15
CA SER A 3 8.06 9.07 -0.92
C SER A 3 9.56 8.74 -0.98
N ALA A 4 9.94 7.52 -0.58
CA ALA A 4 11.32 7.02 -0.70
C ALA A 4 11.90 7.11 -2.13
N ASN A 5 11.03 7.10 -3.15
CA ASN A 5 11.40 7.22 -4.57
C ASN A 5 11.36 8.66 -5.09
N GLY A 6 11.22 9.66 -4.21
CA GLY A 6 11.13 11.08 -4.58
C GLY A 6 9.79 11.51 -5.19
N ILE A 7 8.77 10.65 -5.24
CA ILE A 7 7.43 11.01 -5.68
C ILE A 7 6.80 11.93 -4.62
N ASN A 8 6.27 13.05 -5.06
CA ASN A 8 5.56 13.97 -4.19
C ASN A 8 4.15 13.45 -3.86
N LEU A 9 3.99 12.84 -2.70
CA LEU A 9 2.73 12.26 -2.26
C LEU A 9 1.66 13.32 -1.96
N THR A 10 2.05 14.53 -1.58
CA THR A 10 1.10 15.65 -1.39
C THR A 10 0.33 15.96 -2.67
N MET A 11 1.02 15.86 -3.81
CA MET A 11 0.44 16.11 -5.13
C MET A 11 -0.15 14.86 -5.78
N LEU A 12 -0.17 13.73 -5.09
CA LEU A 12 -0.83 12.49 -5.52
C LEU A 12 -2.32 12.56 -5.17
N CYS A 13 -3.01 13.43 -5.86
CA CYS A 13 -4.45 13.61 -5.78
C CYS A 13 -5.03 13.79 -7.18
N ASP A 14 -6.28 13.43 -7.37
CA ASP A 14 -6.97 13.74 -8.60
C ASP A 14 -7.16 15.25 -8.72
N PHE A 15 -6.95 15.80 -9.91
CA PHE A 15 -6.94 17.25 -10.11
C PHE A 15 -8.25 17.93 -9.71
N TYR A 16 -9.38 17.20 -9.78
CA TYR A 16 -10.68 17.72 -9.34
C TYR A 16 -10.73 18.00 -7.83
N GLU A 17 -9.95 17.31 -7.02
CA GLU A 17 -9.87 17.56 -5.57
C GLU A 17 -9.35 18.97 -5.31
N LEU A 18 -8.35 19.41 -6.06
CA LEU A 18 -7.81 20.77 -5.99
C LEU A 18 -8.80 21.81 -6.56
N THR A 19 -9.43 21.54 -7.70
CA THR A 19 -10.38 22.50 -8.30
C THR A 19 -11.66 22.62 -7.48
N MET A 20 -12.18 21.53 -6.90
CA MET A 20 -13.28 21.59 -5.94
C MET A 20 -12.85 22.28 -4.65
N GLY A 21 -11.65 21.99 -4.14
CA GLY A 21 -11.08 22.66 -2.96
C GLY A 21 -11.05 24.18 -3.13
N ASN A 22 -10.56 24.66 -4.28
CA ASN A 22 -10.62 26.08 -4.64
C ASN A 22 -12.08 26.59 -4.70
N GLY A 23 -12.97 25.81 -5.29
CA GLY A 23 -14.40 26.14 -5.33
C GLY A 23 -15.03 26.29 -3.94
N TYR A 24 -14.76 25.37 -3.02
CA TYR A 24 -15.20 25.48 -1.62
C TYR A 24 -14.60 26.70 -0.92
N PHE A 25 -13.34 27.02 -1.18
CA PHE A 25 -12.68 28.19 -0.60
C PHE A 25 -13.35 29.49 -1.05
N VAL A 26 -13.47 29.72 -2.36
CA VAL A 26 -14.05 30.98 -2.90
C VAL A 26 -15.54 31.13 -2.65
N SER A 27 -16.27 30.03 -2.47
CA SER A 27 -17.68 30.05 -2.13
C SER A 27 -17.98 30.16 -0.63
N GLY A 28 -16.93 30.25 0.23
CA GLY A 28 -17.06 30.38 1.67
C GLY A 28 -17.46 29.09 2.39
N ARG A 29 -17.29 27.92 1.76
CA ARG A 29 -17.68 26.61 2.30
C ARG A 29 -16.52 25.79 2.86
N LYS A 30 -15.32 26.35 2.91
CA LYS A 30 -14.09 25.64 3.29
C LYS A 30 -14.14 24.96 4.67
N ASP A 31 -14.92 25.53 5.60
CA ASP A 31 -15.03 25.08 6.99
C ASP A 31 -16.26 24.19 7.23
N GLU A 32 -17.11 23.94 6.21
CA GLU A 32 -18.25 23.04 6.35
C GLU A 32 -17.77 21.62 6.64
N ILE A 33 -18.30 21.01 7.71
CA ILE A 33 -17.94 19.65 8.08
C ILE A 33 -18.63 18.64 7.16
N THR A 34 -17.84 17.75 6.63
CA THR A 34 -18.27 16.65 5.76
C THR A 34 -17.93 15.30 6.36
N TYR A 35 -18.62 14.26 5.90
CA TYR A 35 -18.36 12.86 6.23
C TYR A 35 -18.15 12.11 4.91
N PHE A 36 -17.00 11.45 4.77
CA PHE A 36 -16.69 10.60 3.63
C PHE A 36 -16.40 9.17 4.12
N ASP A 37 -17.00 8.19 3.44
CA ASP A 37 -16.83 6.78 3.76
C ASP A 37 -16.06 6.06 2.64
N ILE A 38 -15.05 5.27 3.02
CA ILE A 38 -14.48 4.25 2.16
C ILE A 38 -15.26 2.96 2.37
N PHE A 39 -15.68 2.34 1.27
CA PHE A 39 -16.35 1.05 1.28
C PHE A 39 -16.10 0.28 -0.02
N TYR A 40 -16.20 -1.03 0.03
CA TYR A 40 -16.20 -1.86 -1.17
C TYR A 40 -17.57 -1.86 -1.85
N ARG A 41 -17.62 -1.62 -3.15
CA ARG A 41 -18.86 -1.77 -3.96
C ARG A 41 -19.22 -3.24 -4.14
N SER A 42 -18.20 -4.08 -4.38
CA SER A 42 -18.29 -5.52 -4.50
C SER A 42 -16.96 -6.15 -4.12
N VAL A 43 -16.98 -7.36 -3.58
CA VAL A 43 -15.75 -8.12 -3.30
C VAL A 43 -15.25 -8.75 -4.61
N PRO A 44 -13.94 -8.67 -4.92
CA PRO A 44 -13.38 -9.29 -6.12
C PRO A 44 -13.60 -10.81 -6.17
N ASP A 45 -13.64 -11.36 -7.39
CA ASP A 45 -13.76 -12.81 -7.66
C ASP A 45 -14.99 -13.44 -6.99
N GLU A 46 -16.10 -12.71 -6.88
CA GLU A 46 -17.34 -13.17 -6.24
C GLU A 46 -17.14 -13.69 -4.81
N GLY A 47 -16.11 -13.21 -4.12
CA GLY A 47 -15.81 -13.59 -2.74
C GLY A 47 -16.84 -13.03 -1.77
N GLY A 48 -17.03 -13.73 -0.64
CA GLY A 48 -17.98 -13.33 0.40
C GLY A 48 -17.49 -12.13 1.25
N PHE A 49 -16.18 -11.89 1.33
CA PHE A 49 -15.57 -10.81 2.09
C PHE A 49 -14.20 -10.44 1.52
N ALA A 50 -13.68 -9.28 1.90
CA ALA A 50 -12.29 -8.87 1.72
C ALA A 50 -11.59 -8.72 3.07
N ILE A 51 -10.27 -8.56 3.06
CA ILE A 51 -9.45 -8.31 4.27
C ILE A 51 -8.99 -6.85 4.24
N ALA A 52 -9.27 -6.11 5.30
CA ALA A 52 -8.82 -4.74 5.45
C ALA A 52 -7.29 -4.67 5.56
N ALA A 53 -6.64 -3.85 4.74
CA ALA A 53 -5.20 -3.58 4.81
C ALA A 53 -4.88 -2.21 4.16
N GLY A 54 -3.80 -1.55 4.60
CA GLY A 54 -3.35 -0.24 4.11
C GLY A 54 -3.55 0.91 5.09
N LEU A 55 -4.11 0.65 6.26
CA LEU A 55 -4.43 1.71 7.25
C LEU A 55 -3.16 2.39 7.80
N GLU A 56 -2.08 1.65 8.03
CA GLU A 56 -0.82 2.21 8.53
C GLU A 56 -0.26 3.28 7.58
N GLN A 57 -0.24 3.03 6.27
CA GLN A 57 0.22 3.98 5.26
C GLN A 57 -0.70 5.20 5.17
N ILE A 58 -1.99 5.01 5.34
CA ILE A 58 -2.98 6.09 5.38
C ILE A 58 -2.74 7.00 6.59
N ILE A 59 -2.52 6.44 7.77
CA ILE A 59 -2.22 7.21 8.99
C ILE A 59 -0.94 8.03 8.79
N ASP A 60 0.13 7.38 8.34
CA ASP A 60 1.43 8.03 8.08
C ASP A 60 1.30 9.18 7.06
N TYR A 61 0.49 8.99 6.01
CA TYR A 61 0.20 10.03 5.03
C TYR A 61 -0.55 11.21 5.65
N VAL A 62 -1.63 10.97 6.37
CA VAL A 62 -2.49 12.01 6.94
C VAL A 62 -1.72 12.86 7.95
N GLU A 63 -0.91 12.23 8.81
CA GLU A 63 -0.08 12.92 9.80
C GLU A 63 1.00 13.81 9.18
N LYS A 64 1.51 13.43 8.00
CA LYS A 64 2.61 14.13 7.32
C LYS A 64 2.16 15.03 6.18
N LEU A 65 0.88 15.01 5.80
CA LEU A 65 0.36 15.76 4.66
C LEU A 65 0.55 17.26 4.86
N HIS A 66 1.30 17.87 3.96
CA HIS A 66 1.54 19.31 3.90
C HIS A 66 1.94 19.71 2.48
N PHE A 67 1.68 20.96 2.11
CA PHE A 67 2.13 21.56 0.84
C PHE A 67 3.37 22.39 1.08
N ASP A 68 4.42 22.14 0.31
CA ASP A 68 5.64 22.95 0.33
C ASP A 68 5.60 24.09 -0.70
N GLU A 69 6.63 24.95 -0.69
CA GLU A 69 6.67 26.10 -1.61
C GLU A 69 6.79 25.68 -3.10
N GLU A 70 7.34 24.49 -3.39
CA GLU A 70 7.40 23.96 -4.77
C GLU A 70 5.99 23.58 -5.23
N ASP A 71 5.19 22.96 -4.35
CA ASP A 71 3.79 22.61 -4.62
C ASP A 71 2.96 23.86 -4.90
N ILE A 72 3.08 24.87 -4.04
CA ILE A 72 2.34 26.12 -4.18
C ILE A 72 2.76 26.87 -5.46
N ALA A 73 4.06 26.91 -5.77
CA ALA A 73 4.56 27.51 -7.01
C ALA A 73 4.02 26.80 -8.26
N TYR A 74 3.98 25.46 -8.25
CA TYR A 74 3.40 24.70 -9.33
C TYR A 74 1.89 24.99 -9.49
N LEU A 75 1.13 24.96 -8.42
CA LEU A 75 -0.32 25.24 -8.46
C LEU A 75 -0.58 26.67 -8.96
N ARG A 76 0.20 27.65 -8.49
CA ARG A 76 0.10 29.04 -8.96
C ARG A 76 0.36 29.16 -10.47
N SER A 77 1.32 28.41 -10.99
CA SER A 77 1.64 28.41 -12.42
C SER A 77 0.49 27.93 -13.32
N ARG A 78 -0.49 27.20 -12.74
CA ARG A 78 -1.68 26.77 -13.46
C ARG A 78 -2.64 27.93 -13.79
N GLY A 79 -2.55 29.06 -13.07
CA GLY A 79 -3.31 30.29 -13.33
C GLY A 79 -4.83 30.19 -13.10
N ILE A 80 -5.30 29.17 -12.39
CA ILE A 80 -6.75 28.91 -12.16
C ILE A 80 -7.14 28.89 -10.69
N PHE A 81 -6.19 28.97 -9.78
CA PHE A 81 -6.43 28.92 -8.34
C PHE A 81 -6.39 30.32 -7.72
N ASP A 82 -7.29 30.57 -6.76
CA ASP A 82 -7.31 31.80 -5.98
C ASP A 82 -6.07 31.90 -5.08
N GLU A 83 -5.47 33.09 -4.92
CA GLU A 83 -4.27 33.27 -4.07
C GLU A 83 -4.55 32.99 -2.60
N GLY A 84 -5.76 33.25 -2.11
CA GLY A 84 -6.19 32.91 -0.76
C GLY A 84 -6.28 31.39 -0.56
N PHE A 85 -6.74 30.65 -1.57
CA PHE A 85 -6.73 29.19 -1.54
C PHE A 85 -5.29 28.64 -1.52
N LEU A 86 -4.37 29.20 -2.32
CA LEU A 86 -2.96 28.81 -2.28
C LEU A 86 -2.30 29.10 -0.93
N ALA A 87 -2.66 30.24 -0.29
CA ALA A 87 -2.23 30.52 1.06
C ALA A 87 -2.80 29.52 2.09
N TYR A 88 -4.08 29.15 1.94
CA TYR A 88 -4.70 28.09 2.77
C TYR A 88 -3.97 26.76 2.63
N LEU A 89 -3.60 26.34 1.42
CA LEU A 89 -2.85 25.10 1.19
C LEU A 89 -1.44 25.14 1.81
N ARG A 90 -0.76 26.26 1.78
CA ARG A 90 0.56 26.46 2.44
C ARG A 90 0.49 26.14 3.93
N ASP A 91 -0.59 26.57 4.59
CA ASP A 91 -0.80 26.38 6.02
C ASP A 91 -1.58 25.08 6.33
N PHE A 92 -1.82 24.26 5.31
CA PHE A 92 -2.64 23.06 5.42
C PHE A 92 -2.12 22.09 6.49
N ARG A 93 -3.03 21.68 7.36
CA ARG A 93 -2.88 20.55 8.29
C ARG A 93 -4.24 19.86 8.41
N PHE A 94 -4.23 18.55 8.46
CA PHE A 94 -5.44 17.80 8.74
C PHE A 94 -5.83 17.99 10.22
N THR A 95 -7.07 18.36 10.46
CA THR A 95 -7.61 18.62 11.82
C THR A 95 -8.91 17.87 12.09
N GLY A 96 -9.27 16.95 11.18
CA GLY A 96 -10.47 16.12 11.29
C GLY A 96 -10.26 14.86 12.13
N ASP A 97 -11.27 14.02 12.12
CA ASP A 97 -11.29 12.72 12.78
C ASP A 97 -11.37 11.62 11.71
N ILE A 98 -10.72 10.47 11.96
CA ILE A 98 -10.79 9.27 11.13
C ILE A 98 -11.11 8.07 12.03
N TRP A 99 -12.17 7.35 11.68
CA TRP A 99 -12.52 6.05 12.25
C TRP A 99 -12.27 4.98 11.20
N ALA A 100 -11.63 3.90 11.56
CA ALA A 100 -11.33 2.81 10.64
C ALA A 100 -11.42 1.45 11.34
N VAL A 101 -11.76 0.42 10.58
CA VAL A 101 -11.62 -0.95 11.05
C VAL A 101 -10.14 -1.34 11.13
N PRO A 102 -9.73 -2.13 12.13
CA PRO A 102 -8.33 -2.61 12.21
C PRO A 102 -7.94 -3.44 10.98
N GLU A 103 -6.67 -3.39 10.61
CA GLU A 103 -6.13 -4.25 9.55
C GLU A 103 -6.29 -5.74 9.92
N GLY A 104 -6.46 -6.58 8.91
CA GLY A 104 -6.77 -8.01 9.08
C GLY A 104 -8.25 -8.31 9.33
N THR A 105 -9.08 -7.31 9.54
CA THR A 105 -10.53 -7.50 9.74
C THR A 105 -11.20 -7.92 8.43
N PRO A 106 -12.07 -8.96 8.43
CA PRO A 106 -12.97 -9.22 7.32
C PRO A 106 -13.97 -8.08 7.14
N ILE A 107 -14.08 -7.59 5.91
CA ILE A 107 -14.96 -6.48 5.52
C ILE A 107 -15.91 -6.90 4.41
N PHE A 108 -17.10 -6.31 4.39
CA PHE A 108 -18.18 -6.67 3.48
C PHE A 108 -18.57 -5.51 2.55
N PRO A 109 -19.19 -5.80 1.39
CA PRO A 109 -19.62 -4.76 0.47
C PRO A 109 -20.59 -3.78 1.12
N ARG A 110 -20.42 -2.47 0.79
CA ARG A 110 -21.29 -1.37 1.20
C ARG A 110 -21.33 -1.05 2.69
N GLU A 111 -20.44 -1.64 3.47
CA GLU A 111 -20.21 -1.26 4.87
C GLU A 111 -19.09 -0.23 4.96
N PRO A 112 -19.23 0.86 5.73
CA PRO A 112 -18.15 1.81 5.96
C PRO A 112 -16.93 1.11 6.60
N ILE A 113 -15.78 1.26 5.98
CA ILE A 113 -14.51 0.68 6.44
C ILE A 113 -13.64 1.75 7.09
N VAL A 114 -13.65 2.93 6.49
CA VAL A 114 -13.03 4.14 7.01
C VAL A 114 -14.03 5.27 6.85
N THR A 115 -14.25 6.04 7.92
CA THR A 115 -15.05 7.27 7.90
C THR A 115 -14.15 8.44 8.23
N VAL A 116 -14.12 9.45 7.37
CA VAL A 116 -13.41 10.72 7.56
C VAL A 116 -14.43 11.81 7.88
N ARG A 117 -14.28 12.46 9.02
CA ARG A 117 -15.05 13.68 9.38
C ARG A 117 -14.10 14.86 9.42
N ALA A 118 -14.24 15.79 8.52
CA ALA A 118 -13.35 16.96 8.45
C ALA A 118 -14.00 18.13 7.70
N PRO A 119 -13.41 19.35 7.78
CA PRO A 119 -13.71 20.42 6.86
C PRO A 119 -13.61 19.94 5.38
N ALA A 120 -14.51 20.42 4.53
CA ALA A 120 -14.71 19.89 3.16
C ALA A 120 -13.42 19.76 2.35
N ILE A 121 -12.56 20.80 2.36
CA ILE A 121 -11.28 20.76 1.63
C ILE A 121 -10.35 19.69 2.19
N GLN A 122 -10.28 19.56 3.52
CA GLN A 122 -9.39 18.59 4.17
C GLN A 122 -9.81 17.15 3.88
N ALA A 123 -11.10 16.85 3.97
CA ALA A 123 -11.62 15.52 3.67
C ALA A 123 -11.41 15.15 2.19
N GLN A 124 -11.66 16.10 1.28
CA GLN A 124 -11.51 15.89 -0.17
C GLN A 124 -10.06 15.55 -0.58
N LEU A 125 -9.07 16.24 -0.02
CA LEU A 125 -7.65 16.03 -0.38
C LEU A 125 -7.05 14.69 0.10
N LEU A 126 -7.79 13.90 0.85
CA LEU A 126 -7.34 12.57 1.27
C LEU A 126 -7.79 11.46 0.32
N GLU A 127 -8.79 11.71 -0.53
CA GLU A 127 -9.53 10.70 -1.27
C GLU A 127 -8.63 9.80 -2.10
N THR A 128 -7.89 10.36 -3.04
CA THR A 128 -7.09 9.55 -3.99
C THR A 128 -6.07 8.67 -3.28
N TYR A 129 -5.30 9.23 -2.33
CA TYR A 129 -4.27 8.46 -1.64
C TYR A 129 -4.88 7.33 -0.79
N MET A 130 -5.93 7.64 -0.02
CA MET A 130 -6.58 6.66 0.84
C MET A 130 -7.19 5.51 0.02
N LEU A 131 -7.86 5.82 -1.08
CA LEU A 131 -8.44 4.80 -1.96
C LEU A 131 -7.36 3.96 -2.64
N LEU A 132 -6.26 4.57 -3.09
CA LEU A 132 -5.15 3.88 -3.73
C LEU A 132 -4.51 2.85 -2.80
N GLU A 133 -4.11 3.27 -1.60
CA GLU A 133 -3.44 2.39 -0.63
C GLU A 133 -4.38 1.31 -0.10
N PHE A 134 -5.58 1.68 0.30
CA PHE A 134 -6.53 0.72 0.83
C PHE A 134 -6.94 -0.31 -0.21
N ASN A 135 -7.24 0.11 -1.45
CA ASN A 135 -7.64 -0.80 -2.52
C ASN A 135 -6.54 -1.80 -2.86
N HIS A 136 -5.31 -1.31 -3.11
CA HIS A 136 -4.19 -2.19 -3.46
C HIS A 136 -3.91 -3.22 -2.36
N GLN A 137 -3.73 -2.77 -1.13
CA GLN A 137 -3.35 -3.65 -0.03
C GLN A 137 -4.47 -4.61 0.36
N SER A 138 -5.73 -4.17 0.39
CA SER A 138 -6.85 -5.07 0.71
C SER A 138 -7.07 -6.14 -0.35
N LEU A 139 -6.88 -5.81 -1.64
CA LEU A 139 -6.96 -6.80 -2.72
C LEU A 139 -5.90 -7.88 -2.58
N ILE A 140 -4.66 -7.50 -2.29
CA ILE A 140 -3.56 -8.45 -2.06
C ILE A 140 -3.81 -9.28 -0.80
N ALA A 141 -4.16 -8.65 0.32
CA ALA A 141 -4.46 -9.35 1.57
C ALA A 141 -5.61 -10.36 1.40
N THR A 142 -6.65 -9.98 0.67
CA THR A 142 -7.79 -10.86 0.36
C THR A 142 -7.37 -12.06 -0.46
N LYS A 143 -6.56 -11.86 -1.50
CA LYS A 143 -6.04 -12.95 -2.33
C LYS A 143 -5.15 -13.89 -1.52
N ALA A 144 -4.23 -13.32 -0.75
CA ALA A 144 -3.35 -14.07 0.15
C ALA A 144 -4.15 -14.91 1.16
N ASN A 145 -5.18 -14.32 1.77
CA ASN A 145 -6.05 -15.02 2.72
C ASN A 145 -6.73 -16.23 2.09
N ARG A 146 -7.25 -16.12 0.85
CA ARG A 146 -7.86 -17.24 0.13
C ARG A 146 -6.86 -18.36 -0.11
N VAL A 147 -5.63 -18.01 -0.56
CA VAL A 147 -4.55 -18.97 -0.80
C VAL A 147 -4.14 -19.67 0.51
N CYS A 148 -3.94 -18.90 1.59
CA CYS A 148 -3.56 -19.45 2.89
C CYS A 148 -4.65 -20.40 3.45
N ARG A 149 -5.93 -20.06 3.29
CA ARG A 149 -7.04 -20.95 3.68
C ARG A 149 -7.06 -22.23 2.85
N ALA A 150 -6.83 -22.14 1.54
CA ALA A 150 -6.74 -23.31 0.66
C ALA A 150 -5.51 -24.19 0.96
N ALA A 151 -4.47 -23.64 1.57
CA ALA A 151 -3.28 -24.37 1.98
C ALA A 151 -3.49 -25.26 3.24
N GLU A 152 -4.65 -25.17 3.91
CA GLU A 152 -5.04 -26.05 5.02
C GLU A 152 -3.97 -26.16 6.12
N GLY A 153 -3.45 -25.02 6.57
CA GLY A 153 -2.44 -24.92 7.62
C GLY A 153 -0.98 -25.06 7.15
N ARG A 154 -0.75 -25.29 5.86
CA ARG A 154 0.60 -25.24 5.32
C ARG A 154 1.06 -23.79 5.18
N ALA A 155 2.35 -23.53 5.43
CA ALA A 155 2.93 -22.20 5.26
C ALA A 155 2.88 -21.75 3.79
N VAL A 156 2.42 -20.52 3.55
CA VAL A 156 2.43 -19.86 2.26
C VAL A 156 3.40 -18.70 2.34
N LEU A 157 4.30 -18.58 1.36
CA LEU A 157 5.26 -17.48 1.23
C LEU A 157 4.90 -16.62 0.02
N GLU A 158 4.98 -15.30 0.19
CA GLU A 158 4.78 -14.34 -0.89
C GLU A 158 6.09 -14.15 -1.69
N PHE A 159 6.15 -14.60 -2.92
CA PHE A 159 7.32 -14.52 -3.80
C PHE A 159 7.04 -13.73 -5.09
N GLY A 160 6.10 -12.80 -5.05
CA GLY A 160 5.59 -12.07 -6.21
C GLY A 160 6.28 -10.73 -6.51
N SER A 161 7.23 -10.26 -5.69
CA SER A 161 7.79 -8.90 -5.77
C SER A 161 8.23 -8.49 -7.18
N ARG A 162 8.96 -9.36 -7.91
CA ARG A 162 9.42 -9.11 -9.30
C ARG A 162 8.31 -9.10 -10.35
N ARG A 163 7.07 -9.40 -9.98
CA ARG A 163 5.87 -9.43 -10.83
C ARG A 163 4.85 -8.35 -10.44
N ALA A 164 5.16 -7.57 -9.40
CA ALA A 164 4.29 -6.51 -8.91
C ALA A 164 4.25 -5.32 -9.88
N GLN A 165 3.21 -4.54 -9.77
CA GLN A 165 3.01 -3.32 -10.55
C GLN A 165 3.73 -2.14 -9.87
N GLY A 166 5.05 -2.07 -10.05
CA GLY A 166 5.90 -1.03 -9.51
C GLY A 166 6.47 -1.33 -8.12
N ILE A 167 7.45 -0.53 -7.71
CA ILE A 167 8.22 -0.72 -6.47
C ILE A 167 7.33 -0.65 -5.24
N ALA A 168 6.50 0.38 -5.14
CA ALA A 168 5.57 0.52 -4.03
C ALA A 168 4.64 -0.70 -3.91
N GLY A 169 4.06 -1.15 -5.04
CA GLY A 169 3.20 -2.32 -5.09
C GLY A 169 3.90 -3.62 -4.64
N ALA A 170 5.20 -3.77 -4.90
CA ALA A 170 5.97 -4.91 -4.40
C ALA A 170 6.12 -4.86 -2.87
N VAL A 171 6.47 -3.70 -2.34
CA VAL A 171 6.80 -3.51 -0.92
C VAL A 171 5.54 -3.59 -0.05
N THR A 172 4.51 -2.80 -0.37
CA THR A 172 3.24 -2.81 0.39
C THR A 172 2.42 -4.07 0.12
N GLY A 173 2.54 -4.66 -1.08
CA GLY A 173 1.92 -5.94 -1.42
C GLY A 173 2.45 -7.11 -0.58
N ALA A 174 3.76 -7.16 -0.31
CA ALA A 174 4.34 -8.17 0.58
C ALA A 174 3.80 -8.04 2.02
N ARG A 175 3.71 -6.81 2.54
CA ARG A 175 3.09 -6.52 3.83
C ARG A 175 1.62 -6.96 3.86
N ALA A 176 0.86 -6.61 2.83
CA ALA A 176 -0.55 -6.97 2.71
C ALA A 176 -0.75 -8.50 2.65
N ALA A 177 0.10 -9.22 1.94
CA ALA A 177 0.06 -10.68 1.90
C ALA A 177 0.31 -11.30 3.29
N TYR A 178 1.22 -10.71 4.07
CA TYR A 178 1.46 -11.12 5.46
C TYR A 178 0.24 -10.89 6.36
N ILE A 179 -0.42 -9.73 6.25
CA ILE A 179 -1.72 -9.47 6.91
C ILE A 179 -2.76 -10.51 6.49
N GLY A 180 -2.75 -10.91 5.21
CA GLY A 180 -3.63 -11.95 4.66
C GLY A 180 -3.36 -13.37 5.17
N GLY A 181 -2.23 -13.60 5.87
CA GLY A 181 -1.88 -14.89 6.49
C GLY A 181 -0.65 -15.58 5.89
N CYS A 182 0.06 -14.96 4.93
CA CYS A 182 1.35 -15.50 4.47
C CYS A 182 2.37 -15.52 5.62
N ALA A 183 3.22 -16.54 5.65
CA ALA A 183 4.23 -16.71 6.69
C ALA A 183 5.47 -15.81 6.50
N GLY A 184 5.64 -15.24 5.30
CA GLY A 184 6.78 -14.37 4.98
C GLY A 184 6.80 -13.99 3.51
N THR A 185 7.86 -13.30 3.09
CA THR A 185 8.03 -12.77 1.74
C THR A 185 9.45 -12.95 1.22
N ALA A 186 9.63 -12.88 -0.10
CA ALA A 186 10.95 -12.71 -0.71
C ALA A 186 11.41 -11.24 -0.78
N CYS A 187 10.57 -10.30 -0.37
CA CYS A 187 10.84 -8.86 -0.45
C CYS A 187 11.64 -8.38 0.77
N THR A 188 12.96 -8.34 0.67
CA THR A 188 13.86 -7.93 1.76
C THR A 188 13.54 -6.54 2.33
N VAL A 189 13.11 -5.59 1.48
CA VAL A 189 12.72 -4.24 1.92
C VAL A 189 11.48 -4.28 2.82
N SER A 190 10.53 -5.19 2.57
CA SER A 190 9.33 -5.33 3.41
C SER A 190 9.67 -5.93 4.78
N ASP A 191 10.68 -6.78 4.87
CA ASP A 191 11.22 -7.22 6.16
C ASP A 191 11.84 -6.03 6.91
N GLN A 192 12.71 -5.30 6.26
CA GLN A 192 13.39 -4.14 6.86
C GLN A 192 12.43 -3.06 7.36
N LEU A 193 11.37 -2.76 6.60
CA LEU A 193 10.44 -1.66 6.91
C LEU A 193 9.30 -2.08 7.84
N TYR A 194 8.79 -3.29 7.68
CA TYR A 194 7.54 -3.74 8.33
C TYR A 194 7.70 -5.01 9.17
N GLY A 195 8.92 -5.58 9.25
CA GLY A 195 9.15 -6.81 10.01
C GLY A 195 8.46 -8.04 9.41
N VAL A 196 8.12 -8.03 8.12
CA VAL A 196 7.59 -9.21 7.42
C VAL A 196 8.73 -10.20 7.20
N PRO A 197 8.72 -11.41 7.78
CA PRO A 197 9.86 -12.30 7.73
C PRO A 197 10.34 -12.58 6.30
N ALA A 198 11.60 -12.21 6.00
CA ALA A 198 12.19 -12.52 4.71
C ALA A 198 12.55 -13.99 4.61
N ALA A 199 12.17 -14.63 3.51
CA ALA A 199 12.51 -16.00 3.20
C ALA A 199 13.02 -16.12 1.75
N GLY A 200 13.91 -17.03 1.53
CA GLY A 200 14.47 -17.29 0.22
C GLY A 200 15.17 -18.62 0.18
N THR A 201 15.51 -19.04 -1.03
CA THR A 201 16.25 -20.26 -1.28
C THR A 201 17.38 -19.93 -2.25
N MET A 202 17.45 -20.61 -3.38
CA MET A 202 18.40 -20.36 -4.46
C MET A 202 17.67 -20.13 -5.77
N ALA A 203 18.36 -19.62 -6.77
CA ALA A 203 17.90 -19.58 -8.15
C ALA A 203 18.61 -20.67 -8.99
N HIS A 204 18.06 -20.99 -10.17
CA HIS A 204 18.69 -21.93 -11.10
C HIS A 204 20.14 -21.53 -11.44
N SER A 205 20.44 -20.23 -11.50
CA SER A 205 21.80 -19.74 -11.73
C SER A 205 22.82 -20.20 -10.68
N TRP A 206 22.41 -20.39 -9.42
CA TRP A 206 23.27 -20.97 -8.39
C TRP A 206 23.70 -22.39 -8.80
N VAL A 207 22.74 -23.23 -9.17
CA VAL A 207 23.01 -24.62 -9.58
C VAL A 207 23.92 -24.66 -10.81
N GLN A 208 23.68 -23.78 -11.78
CA GLN A 208 24.44 -23.68 -13.01
C GLN A 208 25.90 -23.19 -12.86
N MET A 209 26.24 -22.59 -11.70
CA MET A 209 27.61 -22.16 -11.38
C MET A 209 28.53 -23.34 -10.97
N PHE A 210 27.99 -24.53 -10.73
CA PHE A 210 28.70 -25.68 -10.25
C PHE A 210 28.77 -26.76 -11.36
N PRO A 211 29.81 -27.65 -11.34
CA PRO A 211 29.92 -28.75 -12.30
C PRO A 211 28.75 -29.73 -12.27
N SER A 212 28.05 -29.84 -11.13
CA SER A 212 26.88 -30.67 -10.96
C SER A 212 25.90 -30.11 -9.95
N GLU A 213 24.64 -30.49 -10.08
CA GLU A 213 23.56 -30.15 -9.13
C GLU A 213 23.90 -30.63 -7.69
N TYR A 214 24.48 -31.81 -7.57
CA TYR A 214 24.92 -32.36 -6.30
C TYR A 214 25.95 -31.47 -5.61
N GLU A 215 26.97 -30.98 -6.30
CA GLU A 215 27.99 -30.09 -5.76
C GLU A 215 27.38 -28.73 -5.36
N ALA A 216 26.45 -28.21 -6.15
CA ALA A 216 25.72 -26.99 -5.82
C ALA A 216 24.92 -27.14 -4.51
N PHE A 217 24.23 -28.25 -4.33
CA PHE A 217 23.44 -28.51 -3.12
C PHE A 217 24.33 -28.74 -1.89
N VAL A 218 25.42 -29.50 -2.04
CA VAL A 218 26.40 -29.67 -0.95
C VAL A 218 26.98 -28.33 -0.51
N ALA A 219 27.32 -27.44 -1.44
CA ALA A 219 27.83 -26.12 -1.15
C ALA A 219 26.79 -25.26 -0.41
N PHE A 220 25.53 -25.32 -0.83
CA PHE A 220 24.44 -24.58 -0.20
C PHE A 220 24.14 -25.08 1.22
N CYS A 221 24.08 -26.40 1.42
CA CYS A 221 23.87 -27.00 2.73
C CYS A 221 25.02 -26.69 3.71
N LYS A 222 26.24 -26.57 3.22
CA LYS A 222 27.39 -26.14 4.04
C LYS A 222 27.28 -24.68 4.47
N ALA A 223 26.76 -23.82 3.58
CA ALA A 223 26.58 -22.39 3.88
C ALA A 223 25.38 -22.15 4.80
N TYR A 224 24.33 -22.95 4.69
CA TYR A 224 23.06 -22.80 5.42
C TYR A 224 22.61 -24.14 6.03
N PRO A 225 23.34 -24.68 7.05
CA PRO A 225 23.07 -26.04 7.55
C PRO A 225 21.67 -26.18 8.17
N ASP A 226 21.16 -25.13 8.79
CA ASP A 226 19.87 -25.15 9.51
C ASP A 226 18.67 -24.67 8.64
N ASN A 227 18.94 -24.17 7.44
CA ASN A 227 17.89 -23.56 6.60
C ASN A 227 18.16 -23.80 5.09
N ALA A 228 18.53 -25.01 4.72
CA ALA A 228 18.79 -25.38 3.34
C ALA A 228 17.50 -25.80 2.63
N VAL A 229 16.92 -24.90 1.86
CA VAL A 229 15.81 -25.20 0.92
C VAL A 229 16.40 -25.28 -0.49
N LEU A 230 16.29 -26.46 -1.10
CA LEU A 230 16.95 -26.78 -2.39
C LEU A 230 15.98 -26.65 -3.56
N LEU A 231 16.45 -26.07 -4.67
CA LEU A 231 15.73 -25.94 -5.94
C LEU A 231 16.11 -27.14 -6.83
N VAL A 232 15.19 -28.07 -7.04
CA VAL A 232 15.49 -29.39 -7.63
C VAL A 232 15.06 -29.55 -9.08
N ASP A 233 14.57 -28.49 -9.71
CA ASP A 233 14.01 -28.50 -11.07
C ASP A 233 14.88 -27.76 -12.11
N THR A 234 16.22 -27.66 -11.86
CA THR A 234 17.11 -26.92 -12.77
C THR A 234 17.26 -27.68 -14.13
N TYR A 235 17.43 -28.98 -14.11
CA TYR A 235 17.68 -29.79 -15.30
C TYR A 235 16.57 -30.79 -15.57
N ASN A 236 15.99 -31.35 -14.55
CA ASN A 236 14.89 -32.31 -14.64
C ASN A 236 14.11 -32.33 -13.36
N THR A 237 12.79 -32.53 -13.45
CA THR A 237 11.88 -32.59 -12.31
C THR A 237 11.47 -34.00 -12.00
#